data_0495f8ba5fa0d25b92aeeec62eb5e3ee
#
_entry.id   0495f8ba5fa0d25b92aeeec62eb5e3ee
#
_cell.length_a   1.000
_cell.length_b   1.000
_cell.length_c   1.000
_cell.angle_alpha   90.00
_cell.angle_beta   90.00
_cell.angle_gamma   90.00
#
_symmetry.space_group_name_H-M   'P 1'
#
loop_
_entity.id
_entity.type
_entity.pdbx_description
1 polymer ?
#
loop_
_entity_poly.entity_id
_entity_poly.type
_entity_poly.pdbx_seq_one_letter_code
_entity_poly.pdbx_strand_id
1 'polypeptide(L)'
;LRELEHEGYIPDTELKTVYVKAGEVTEIEWENTPITGQIQIIKRSADYNPTTGLPAGTLLEGAVFEIYDKAGNLVDTIRSDSRGLAVSKQLPLSRYTIREVKAPEHYGVNETELTAYLEHEGQIVRFEVTNKSLTTGVSITKTGPKEIMGGQPVRYTFSGIANTSNVRL
;
A
#
# COMPACT_ATOMS: atom_id res chain seq x y z
N LEU A 1 33.88 22.34 22.13
CA LEU A 1 33.46 21.53 20.97
C LEU A 1 32.07 21.89 20.55
N ARG A 2 31.80 21.92 19.27
CA ARG A 2 30.45 22.00 18.70
C ARG A 2 30.33 20.97 17.60
N GLU A 3 29.11 20.50 17.37
CA GLU A 3 28.81 19.67 16.24
C GLU A 3 28.81 20.46 14.93
N LEU A 4 29.22 19.83 13.84
CA LEU A 4 29.07 20.31 12.47
C LEU A 4 27.81 19.68 11.87
N GLU A 5 27.16 20.39 10.94
CA GLU A 5 26.02 19.84 10.21
C GLU A 5 26.34 18.51 9.57
N HIS A 6 25.45 17.52 9.78
CA HIS A 6 25.49 16.23 9.15
C HIS A 6 24.19 16.00 8.37
N GLU A 7 24.30 15.58 7.11
CA GLU A 7 23.15 15.35 6.25
C GLU A 7 22.19 14.33 6.88
N GLY A 8 20.91 14.67 6.95
CA GLY A 8 19.85 13.81 7.49
C GLY A 8 19.63 13.89 9.00
N TYR A 9 20.36 14.77 9.70
CA TYR A 9 20.21 14.97 11.14
C TYR A 9 20.07 16.44 11.50
N ILE A 10 19.34 16.73 12.58
CA ILE A 10 19.29 18.03 13.21
C ILE A 10 20.53 18.18 14.08
N PRO A 11 21.42 19.16 13.82
CA PRO A 11 22.63 19.32 14.62
C PRO A 11 22.29 19.76 16.05
N ASP A 12 22.99 19.21 17.04
CA ASP A 12 22.98 19.71 18.39
C ASP A 12 23.78 21.02 18.44
N THR A 13 23.09 22.13 18.70
CA THR A 13 23.71 23.45 18.77
C THR A 13 24.38 23.76 20.10
N GLU A 14 24.30 22.83 21.06
CA GLU A 14 24.90 23.01 22.39
C GLU A 14 26.42 22.94 22.33
N LEU A 15 27.08 23.90 23.01
CA LEU A 15 28.52 23.93 23.16
C LEU A 15 28.97 23.05 24.33
N LYS A 16 29.67 21.95 24.04
CA LYS A 16 30.25 21.08 25.09
C LYS A 16 31.71 21.52 25.40
N THR A 17 31.95 21.88 26.66
CA THR A 17 33.30 22.19 27.14
C THR A 17 33.91 20.93 27.73
N VAL A 18 35.10 20.62 27.28
CA VAL A 18 35.81 19.39 27.68
C VAL A 18 37.19 19.77 28.18
N TYR A 19 37.58 19.21 29.31
CA TYR A 19 38.92 19.34 29.88
C TYR A 19 39.73 18.08 29.55
N VAL A 20 40.83 18.28 28.87
CA VAL A 20 41.78 17.20 28.49
C VAL A 20 42.95 17.19 29.45
N LYS A 21 43.24 16.03 30.03
CA LYS A 21 44.41 15.81 30.88
C LYS A 21 45.46 14.98 30.15
N ALA A 22 46.73 15.27 30.43
CA ALA A 22 47.84 14.53 29.82
C ALA A 22 47.79 13.03 30.22
N GLY A 23 47.83 12.15 29.22
CA GLY A 23 47.80 10.69 29.43
C GLY A 23 46.44 10.07 29.68
N GLU A 24 45.37 10.85 29.66
CA GLU A 24 43.96 10.37 29.80
C GLU A 24 43.20 10.50 28.47
N VAL A 25 42.30 9.55 28.22
CA VAL A 25 41.32 9.62 27.12
C VAL A 25 40.04 10.24 27.66
N THR A 26 39.56 11.26 27.00
CA THR A 26 38.23 11.86 27.30
C THR A 26 37.24 11.47 26.21
N GLU A 27 36.26 10.67 26.56
CA GLU A 27 35.19 10.26 25.67
C GLU A 27 33.98 11.22 25.77
N ILE A 28 33.37 11.52 24.66
CA ILE A 28 32.18 12.39 24.56
C ILE A 28 31.17 11.70 23.67
N GLU A 29 29.97 11.50 24.20
CA GLU A 29 28.83 11.04 23.42
C GLU A 29 28.06 12.22 22.87
N TRP A 30 27.60 12.09 21.62
CA TRP A 30 26.78 13.05 20.93
C TRP A 30 25.58 12.34 20.30
N GLU A 31 24.35 12.77 20.65
CA GLU A 31 23.13 12.21 20.09
C GLU A 31 22.55 13.16 19.04
N ASN A 32 22.28 12.65 17.84
CA ASN A 32 21.68 13.42 16.76
C ASN A 32 20.26 12.97 16.51
N THR A 33 19.35 13.94 16.34
CA THR A 33 17.97 13.66 15.96
C THR A 33 17.85 13.53 14.44
N PRO A 34 17.41 12.37 13.90
CA PRO A 34 17.26 12.22 12.46
C PRO A 34 16.12 13.12 11.94
N ILE A 35 16.35 13.75 10.80
CA ILE A 35 15.30 14.45 10.06
C ILE A 35 14.40 13.41 9.40
N THR A 36 13.08 13.52 9.58
CA THR A 36 12.13 12.49 9.17
C THR A 36 10.91 13.07 8.44
N GLY A 37 10.26 12.21 7.68
CA GLY A 37 8.96 12.45 7.06
C GLY A 37 8.05 11.23 7.15
N GLN A 38 6.86 11.32 6.57
CA GLN A 38 5.87 10.25 6.57
C GLN A 38 5.30 9.98 5.18
N ILE A 39 4.85 8.75 4.98
CA ILE A 39 4.10 8.33 3.79
C ILE A 39 2.67 8.05 4.21
N GLN A 40 1.69 8.58 3.46
CA GLN A 40 0.27 8.36 3.67
C GLN A 40 -0.37 7.80 2.42
N ILE A 41 -1.27 6.82 2.59
CA ILE A 41 -2.04 6.22 1.50
C ILE A 41 -3.52 6.36 1.83
N ILE A 42 -4.28 6.90 0.87
CA ILE A 42 -5.74 6.90 0.89
C ILE A 42 -6.22 5.76 0.01
N LYS A 43 -6.95 4.80 0.59
CA LYS A 43 -7.45 3.62 -0.09
C LYS A 43 -8.90 3.77 -0.47
N ARG A 44 -9.22 3.54 -1.78
CA ARG A 44 -10.57 3.66 -2.32
C ARG A 44 -10.95 2.49 -3.22
N SER A 45 -12.27 2.29 -3.39
CA SER A 45 -12.80 1.42 -4.43
C SER A 45 -12.66 2.07 -5.82
N ALA A 46 -12.15 1.33 -6.80
CA ALA A 46 -12.05 1.78 -8.19
C ALA A 46 -13.40 1.72 -8.92
N ASP A 47 -14.31 0.85 -8.47
CA ASP A 47 -15.56 0.53 -9.12
C ASP A 47 -16.67 0.23 -8.10
N TYR A 48 -17.88 -0.01 -8.60
CA TYR A 48 -18.98 -0.55 -7.79
C TYR A 48 -18.67 -2.03 -7.44
N ASN A 49 -18.70 -2.37 -6.16
CA ASN A 49 -18.51 -3.74 -5.71
C ASN A 49 -19.86 -4.47 -5.59
N PRO A 50 -20.16 -5.45 -6.45
CA PRO A 50 -21.44 -6.14 -6.45
C PRO A 50 -21.65 -7.05 -5.22
N THR A 51 -20.58 -7.44 -4.55
CA THR A 51 -20.65 -8.29 -3.34
C THR A 51 -21.02 -7.49 -2.11
N THR A 52 -20.48 -6.28 -1.96
CA THR A 52 -20.70 -5.43 -0.78
C THR A 52 -21.72 -4.32 -1.00
N GLY A 53 -22.07 -4.03 -2.26
CA GLY A 53 -22.94 -2.91 -2.64
C GLY A 53 -22.27 -1.54 -2.56
N LEU A 54 -20.97 -1.47 -2.31
CA LEU A 54 -20.23 -0.22 -2.15
C LEU A 54 -19.97 0.46 -3.50
N PRO A 55 -20.22 1.77 -3.64
CA PRO A 55 -19.96 2.50 -4.87
C PRO A 55 -18.46 2.76 -5.10
N ALA A 56 -18.11 3.08 -6.34
CA ALA A 56 -16.79 3.60 -6.67
C ALA A 56 -16.43 4.81 -5.81
N GLY A 57 -15.14 4.94 -5.44
CA GLY A 57 -14.63 6.01 -4.59
C GLY A 57 -14.82 5.79 -3.09
N THR A 58 -15.53 4.75 -2.66
CA THR A 58 -15.69 4.40 -1.24
C THR A 58 -14.32 4.17 -0.60
N LEU A 59 -14.11 4.72 0.60
CA LEU A 59 -12.90 4.49 1.41
C LEU A 59 -12.86 3.05 1.90
N LEU A 60 -11.72 2.40 1.80
CA LEU A 60 -11.58 0.97 2.07
C LEU A 60 -10.61 0.70 3.23
N GLU A 61 -11.10 -0.04 4.23
CA GLU A 61 -10.33 -0.55 5.35
C GLU A 61 -9.65 -1.87 5.00
N GLY A 62 -8.49 -2.13 5.61
CA GLY A 62 -7.87 -3.46 5.64
C GLY A 62 -6.84 -3.73 4.56
N ALA A 63 -6.59 -2.80 3.64
CA ALA A 63 -5.45 -2.89 2.73
C ALA A 63 -4.13 -2.85 3.50
N VAL A 64 -3.17 -3.69 3.16
CA VAL A 64 -1.84 -3.73 3.77
C VAL A 64 -0.79 -3.38 2.74
N PHE A 65 0.09 -2.46 3.11
CA PHE A 65 1.21 -2.01 2.29
C PHE A 65 2.53 -2.25 3.03
N GLU A 66 3.52 -2.68 2.29
CA GLU A 66 4.90 -2.80 2.74
C GLU A 66 5.73 -1.67 2.13
N ILE A 67 6.57 -1.05 2.96
CA ILE A 67 7.45 0.06 2.60
C ILE A 67 8.88 -0.42 2.69
N TYR A 68 9.62 -0.26 1.59
CA TYR A 68 11.00 -0.69 1.45
C TYR A 68 11.92 0.52 1.26
N ASP A 69 13.12 0.46 1.85
CA ASP A 69 14.17 1.45 1.65
C ASP A 69 14.84 1.32 0.27
N LYS A 70 15.80 2.19 -0.03
CA LYS A 70 16.56 2.16 -1.28
C LYS A 70 17.43 0.91 -1.47
N ALA A 71 17.71 0.18 -0.40
CA ALA A 71 18.46 -1.08 -0.42
C ALA A 71 17.55 -2.31 -0.57
N GLY A 72 16.23 -2.11 -0.52
CA GLY A 72 15.23 -3.18 -0.62
C GLY A 72 14.90 -3.83 0.72
N ASN A 73 15.29 -3.24 1.86
CA ASN A 73 14.92 -3.73 3.17
C ASN A 73 13.51 -3.25 3.52
N LEU A 74 12.70 -4.14 4.09
CA LEU A 74 11.39 -3.80 4.65
C LEU A 74 11.59 -2.90 5.89
N VAL A 75 11.09 -1.68 5.83
CA VAL A 75 11.23 -0.69 6.91
C VAL A 75 9.94 -0.42 7.66
N ASP A 76 8.79 -0.64 7.03
CA ASP A 76 7.48 -0.47 7.67
C ASP A 76 6.39 -1.31 6.98
N THR A 77 5.33 -1.63 7.73
CA THR A 77 4.12 -2.26 7.22
C THR A 77 2.92 -1.50 7.76
N ILE A 78 2.13 -0.94 6.85
CA ILE A 78 0.99 -0.08 7.20
C ILE A 78 -0.32 -0.68 6.71
N ARG A 79 -1.42 -0.34 7.40
CA ARG A 79 -2.76 -0.85 7.08
C ARG A 79 -3.76 0.30 7.03
N SER A 80 -4.66 0.29 6.04
CA SER A 80 -5.73 1.26 5.97
C SER A 80 -6.77 1.04 7.06
N ASP A 81 -7.14 2.14 7.74
CA ASP A 81 -8.19 2.20 8.76
C ASP A 81 -9.60 2.31 8.13
N SER A 82 -10.62 2.45 8.98
CA SER A 82 -12.02 2.62 8.54
C SER A 82 -12.28 3.89 7.72
N ARG A 83 -11.35 4.83 7.70
CA ARG A 83 -11.36 6.03 6.85
C ARG A 83 -10.52 5.85 5.59
N GLY A 84 -10.09 4.61 5.32
CA GLY A 84 -9.22 4.29 4.19
C GLY A 84 -7.80 4.86 4.30
N LEU A 85 -7.37 5.33 5.47
CA LEU A 85 -6.08 5.97 5.66
C LEU A 85 -5.07 4.99 6.24
N ALA A 86 -3.92 4.83 5.57
CA ALA A 86 -2.74 4.16 6.09
C ALA A 86 -1.59 5.16 6.21
N VAL A 87 -0.87 5.16 7.35
CA VAL A 87 0.19 6.13 7.66
C VAL A 87 1.42 5.38 8.15
N SER A 88 2.58 5.72 7.60
CA SER A 88 3.85 5.16 8.05
C SER A 88 4.29 5.74 9.41
N LYS A 89 5.19 5.04 10.09
CA LYS A 89 6.01 5.67 11.13
C LYS A 89 6.83 6.82 10.54
N GLN A 90 7.52 7.57 11.40
CA GLN A 90 8.52 8.53 10.95
C GLN A 90 9.68 7.78 10.26
N LEU A 91 9.98 8.17 9.03
CA LEU A 91 11.00 7.56 8.19
C LEU A 91 12.10 8.58 7.88
N PRO A 92 13.39 8.21 7.93
CA PRO A 92 14.50 9.07 7.51
C PRO A 92 14.32 9.62 6.08
N LEU A 93 14.98 10.71 5.75
CA LEU A 93 14.96 11.25 4.39
C LEU A 93 15.62 10.26 3.42
N SER A 94 14.86 9.78 2.46
CA SER A 94 15.32 8.81 1.44
C SER A 94 14.26 8.59 0.37
N ARG A 95 14.62 7.75 -0.60
CA ARG A 95 13.68 7.14 -1.54
C ARG A 95 13.12 5.85 -0.94
N TYR A 96 11.81 5.67 -1.04
CA TYR A 96 11.08 4.48 -0.60
C TYR A 96 10.24 3.89 -1.72
N THR A 97 10.12 2.58 -1.71
CA THR A 97 9.24 1.81 -2.58
C THR A 97 8.10 1.23 -1.76
N ILE A 98 6.86 1.36 -2.24
CA ILE A 98 5.67 0.90 -1.53
C ILE A 98 4.92 -0.09 -2.42
N ARG A 99 4.49 -1.21 -1.85
CA ARG A 99 3.72 -2.25 -2.52
C ARG A 99 2.51 -2.64 -1.69
N GLU A 100 1.37 -2.81 -2.33
CA GLU A 100 0.22 -3.44 -1.69
C GLU A 100 0.44 -4.95 -1.66
N VAL A 101 0.43 -5.54 -0.47
CA VAL A 101 0.62 -6.99 -0.28
C VAL A 101 -0.67 -7.71 0.09
N LYS A 102 -1.69 -6.96 0.52
CA LYS A 102 -3.02 -7.46 0.80
C LYS A 102 -4.07 -6.42 0.47
N ALA A 103 -5.02 -6.79 -0.39
CA ALA A 103 -6.18 -5.95 -0.66
C ALA A 103 -7.22 -6.04 0.47
N PRO A 104 -8.15 -5.07 0.55
CA PRO A 104 -9.37 -5.21 1.33
C PRO A 104 -10.17 -6.45 0.92
N GLU A 105 -11.02 -6.93 1.81
CA GLU A 105 -11.89 -8.06 1.53
C GLU A 105 -12.80 -7.76 0.31
N HIS A 106 -12.98 -8.73 -0.57
CA HIS A 106 -13.70 -8.64 -1.84
C HIS A 106 -13.08 -7.72 -2.90
N TYR A 107 -11.78 -7.41 -2.78
CA TYR A 107 -11.03 -6.63 -3.77
C TYR A 107 -9.75 -7.37 -4.20
N GLY A 108 -9.32 -7.11 -5.44
CA GLY A 108 -8.04 -7.61 -5.95
C GLY A 108 -6.89 -6.70 -5.55
N VAL A 109 -5.71 -7.26 -5.31
CA VAL A 109 -4.48 -6.50 -5.00
C VAL A 109 -4.13 -5.59 -6.18
N ASN A 110 -3.73 -4.35 -5.89
CA ASN A 110 -3.15 -3.45 -6.87
C ASN A 110 -1.65 -3.68 -6.93
N GLU A 111 -1.17 -4.27 -8.03
CA GLU A 111 0.23 -4.62 -8.23
C GLU A 111 1.12 -3.41 -8.60
N THR A 112 0.56 -2.21 -8.69
CA THR A 112 1.32 -0.99 -8.99
C THR A 112 2.26 -0.66 -7.85
N GLU A 113 3.54 -0.61 -8.15
CA GLU A 113 4.57 -0.15 -7.21
C GLU A 113 4.59 1.38 -7.17
N LEU A 114 4.61 1.96 -5.98
CA LEU A 114 4.71 3.40 -5.74
C LEU A 114 6.11 3.76 -5.28
N THR A 115 6.57 4.95 -5.66
CA THR A 115 7.84 5.50 -5.19
C THR A 115 7.60 6.81 -4.45
N ALA A 116 8.10 6.92 -3.22
CA ALA A 116 8.07 8.13 -2.41
C ALA A 116 9.50 8.67 -2.24
N TYR A 117 9.62 10.00 -2.28
CA TYR A 117 10.84 10.73 -1.95
C TYR A 117 10.56 11.60 -0.73
N LEU A 118 11.21 11.30 0.40
CA LEU A 118 11.23 12.14 1.58
C LEU A 118 12.52 12.98 1.51
N GLU A 119 12.37 14.30 1.34
CA GLU A 119 13.46 15.21 1.00
C GLU A 119 13.67 16.31 2.06
N HIS A 120 12.68 16.54 2.94
CA HIS A 120 12.77 17.56 3.98
C HIS A 120 11.97 17.17 5.23
N GLU A 121 12.33 17.81 6.34
CA GLU A 121 11.72 17.57 7.65
C GLU A 121 10.20 17.76 7.64
N GLY A 122 9.48 16.82 8.27
CA GLY A 122 8.03 16.88 8.42
C GLY A 122 7.25 16.67 7.12
N GLN A 123 7.93 16.35 6.01
CA GLN A 123 7.27 16.08 4.74
C GLN A 123 6.28 14.92 4.84
N ILE A 124 5.09 15.11 4.26
CA ILE A 124 4.10 14.04 4.10
C ILE A 124 3.88 13.80 2.61
N VAL A 125 4.35 12.65 2.13
CA VAL A 125 4.08 12.18 0.76
C VAL A 125 2.79 11.38 0.77
N ARG A 126 1.79 11.80 -0.02
CA ARG A 126 0.46 11.18 -0.06
C ARG A 126 0.18 10.54 -1.41
N PHE A 127 -0.34 9.31 -1.36
CA PHE A 127 -0.83 8.58 -2.52
C PHE A 127 -2.32 8.27 -2.37
N GLU A 128 -3.02 8.25 -3.48
CA GLU A 128 -4.36 7.67 -3.59
C GLU A 128 -4.26 6.37 -4.38
N VAL A 129 -4.68 5.25 -3.77
CA VAL A 129 -4.59 3.90 -4.33
C VAL A 129 -5.96 3.28 -4.39
N THR A 130 -6.32 2.72 -5.54
CA THR A 130 -7.61 2.08 -5.75
C THR A 130 -7.48 0.58 -5.98
N ASN A 131 -8.50 -0.21 -5.58
CA ASN A 131 -8.62 -1.62 -5.94
C ASN A 131 -9.92 -1.85 -6.72
N LYS A 132 -9.84 -2.77 -7.68
CA LYS A 132 -11.03 -3.29 -8.37
C LYS A 132 -11.68 -4.37 -7.54
N SER A 133 -13.01 -4.38 -7.54
CA SER A 133 -13.80 -5.43 -6.90
C SER A 133 -13.53 -6.80 -7.51
N LEU A 134 -13.53 -7.84 -6.68
CA LEU A 134 -13.51 -9.22 -7.15
C LEU A 134 -14.91 -9.62 -7.58
N THR A 135 -15.00 -10.15 -8.80
CA THR A 135 -16.24 -10.67 -9.36
C THR A 135 -16.06 -12.15 -9.70
N THR A 136 -17.07 -12.95 -9.38
CA THR A 136 -17.13 -14.36 -9.78
C THR A 136 -18.32 -14.56 -10.70
N GLY A 137 -18.16 -15.36 -11.75
CA GLY A 137 -19.25 -15.62 -12.65
C GLY A 137 -18.89 -16.68 -13.70
N VAL A 138 -19.92 -17.39 -14.11
CA VAL A 138 -19.84 -18.32 -15.25
C VAL A 138 -20.98 -18.00 -16.19
N SER A 139 -20.67 -17.83 -17.46
CA SER A 139 -21.71 -17.72 -18.50
C SER A 139 -21.83 -19.04 -19.24
N ILE A 140 -23.09 -19.44 -19.50
CA ILE A 140 -23.44 -20.63 -20.29
C ILE A 140 -24.52 -20.23 -21.29
N THR A 141 -24.30 -20.53 -22.55
CA THR A 141 -25.34 -20.38 -23.59
C THR A 141 -26.08 -21.68 -23.77
N LYS A 142 -27.39 -21.65 -23.60
CA LYS A 142 -28.28 -22.77 -23.89
C LYS A 142 -29.04 -22.49 -25.19
N THR A 143 -28.95 -23.37 -26.15
CA THR A 143 -29.73 -23.31 -27.40
C THR A 143 -30.60 -24.55 -27.52
N GLY A 144 -31.80 -24.37 -28.08
CA GLY A 144 -32.75 -25.45 -28.31
C GLY A 144 -33.88 -24.98 -29.21
N PRO A 145 -34.81 -25.86 -29.61
CA PRO A 145 -35.91 -25.48 -30.45
C PRO A 145 -36.86 -24.48 -29.75
N LYS A 146 -37.40 -23.55 -30.50
CA LYS A 146 -38.36 -22.55 -29.98
C LYS A 146 -39.75 -23.15 -29.72
N GLU A 147 -40.06 -24.23 -30.44
CA GLU A 147 -41.34 -24.94 -30.33
C GLU A 147 -41.06 -26.44 -30.13
N ILE A 148 -41.90 -27.08 -29.33
CA ILE A 148 -41.77 -28.51 -28.99
C ILE A 148 -43.11 -29.18 -29.27
N MET A 149 -43.10 -30.23 -30.08
CA MET A 149 -44.24 -31.15 -30.26
C MET A 149 -44.28 -32.14 -29.13
N GLY A 150 -45.46 -32.38 -28.55
CA GLY A 150 -45.64 -33.36 -27.48
C GLY A 150 -45.20 -34.75 -27.90
N GLY A 151 -44.45 -35.45 -27.02
CA GLY A 151 -43.99 -36.80 -27.25
C GLY A 151 -42.70 -36.97 -28.04
N GLN A 152 -42.07 -35.89 -28.52
CA GLN A 152 -40.81 -35.95 -29.23
C GLN A 152 -39.63 -35.60 -28.29
N PRO A 153 -38.48 -36.32 -28.42
CA PRO A 153 -37.29 -35.97 -27.65
C PRO A 153 -36.71 -34.61 -28.08
N VAL A 154 -36.37 -33.76 -27.11
CA VAL A 154 -35.84 -32.44 -27.33
C VAL A 154 -34.36 -32.40 -26.98
N ARG A 155 -33.54 -31.92 -27.92
CA ARG A 155 -32.12 -31.73 -27.72
C ARG A 155 -31.83 -30.27 -27.38
N TYR A 156 -31.20 -30.06 -26.25
CA TYR A 156 -30.60 -28.76 -25.88
C TYR A 156 -29.09 -28.85 -26.01
N THR A 157 -28.50 -27.81 -26.54
CA THR A 157 -27.02 -27.69 -26.60
C THR A 157 -26.61 -26.62 -25.60
N PHE A 158 -25.66 -26.95 -24.75
CA PHE A 158 -24.99 -26.00 -23.86
C PHE A 158 -23.61 -25.73 -24.44
N SER A 159 -23.31 -24.48 -24.70
CA SER A 159 -22.05 -24.02 -25.32
C SER A 159 -21.61 -22.72 -24.72
N GLY A 160 -20.38 -22.29 -25.05
CA GLY A 160 -19.85 -21.01 -24.62
C GLY A 160 -19.70 -20.92 -23.11
N ILE A 161 -19.33 -22.04 -22.43
CA ILE A 161 -19.00 -21.97 -21.01
C ILE A 161 -17.76 -21.10 -20.85
N ALA A 162 -17.92 -19.95 -20.24
CA ALA A 162 -16.84 -19.02 -20.02
C ALA A 162 -16.77 -18.62 -18.56
N ASN A 163 -15.56 -18.57 -18.01
CA ASN A 163 -15.29 -17.93 -16.75
C ASN A 163 -15.35 -16.41 -16.97
N THR A 164 -16.33 -15.73 -16.37
CA THR A 164 -16.48 -14.29 -16.41
C THR A 164 -15.96 -13.61 -15.14
N SER A 165 -15.32 -14.41 -14.25
CA SER A 165 -14.66 -13.90 -13.05
C SER A 165 -13.41 -13.10 -13.40
N ASN A 166 -13.07 -12.12 -12.58
CA ASN A 166 -11.75 -11.49 -12.58
C ASN A 166 -10.79 -12.16 -11.57
N VAL A 167 -11.18 -13.32 -11.04
CA VAL A 167 -10.34 -14.20 -10.21
C VAL A 167 -10.15 -15.55 -10.90
N ARG A 168 -9.04 -16.22 -10.64
CA ARG A 168 -8.88 -17.62 -11.03
C ARG A 168 -9.83 -18.47 -10.19
N LEU A 169 -10.62 -19.31 -10.87
CA LEU A 169 -11.42 -20.38 -10.26
C LEU A 169 -10.56 -21.60 -10.03
#